data_31bb966753199324ecb662dae34da30b
#
_entry.id   31bb966753199324ecb662dae34da30b
#
_cell.length_a   1.000
_cell.length_b   1.000
_cell.length_c   1.000
_cell.angle_alpha   90.00
_cell.angle_beta   90.00
_cell.angle_gamma   90.00
#
_symmetry.space_group_name_H-M   'P 1'
#
loop_
_entity.id
_entity.type
_entity.pdbx_description
1 polymer ?
#
loop_
_entity_poly.entity_id
_entity_poly.type
_entity_poly.pdbx_seq_one_letter_code
_entity_poly.pdbx_strand_id
1 'polypeptide(L)'
;MIQEYVRYFTRSVMKFQPTDKQITDALRYMKVPPEGGSDELVRTVAEAFGRLEGFVSPRCVWGRFHVVHFDGGIELEGAYIYSKDIARLTARGSDCIVLAATLGHETDRQITIAQNRNMLDGLALDACASVRIDAFIDQFIRSDIVPGLRENERMTSRFSPGYGDLNMSVTEDIIAILNATKRIGLSVTRSMMMSPIKSVTAISGLFEKI
;
A
#
# COMPACT_ATOMS: atom_id res chain seq x y z
N MET A 1 13.75 0.00 -25.86
CA MET A 1 14.57 0.78 -24.92
C MET A 1 13.73 0.95 -23.66
N ILE A 2 13.97 0.10 -22.66
CA ILE A 2 13.29 0.15 -21.35
C ILE A 2 13.80 1.41 -20.66
N GLN A 3 12.97 2.45 -20.60
CA GLN A 3 13.29 3.63 -19.78
C GLN A 3 13.12 3.24 -18.32
N GLU A 4 14.23 3.08 -17.63
CA GLU A 4 14.36 2.79 -16.21
C GLU A 4 13.74 3.91 -15.34
N TYR A 5 12.44 3.84 -15.10
CA TYR A 5 11.79 4.69 -14.09
C TYR A 5 11.31 3.88 -12.89
N VAL A 6 12.10 2.90 -12.47
CA VAL A 6 11.85 2.22 -11.20
C VAL A 6 12.69 2.89 -10.12
N ARG A 7 12.07 3.65 -9.25
CA ARG A 7 12.74 4.33 -8.14
C ARG A 7 12.51 3.59 -6.84
N TYR A 8 13.56 3.49 -6.04
CA TYR A 8 13.49 3.00 -4.66
C TYR A 8 13.34 4.14 -3.69
N PHE A 9 12.72 3.83 -2.60
CA PHE A 9 12.82 4.68 -1.46
C PHE A 9 12.94 3.85 -0.18
N THR A 10 14.09 3.98 0.49
CA THR A 10 14.26 3.57 1.87
C THR A 10 14.38 4.85 2.66
N ARG A 11 13.38 5.26 3.39
CA ARG A 11 13.46 6.49 4.16
C ARG A 11 13.67 6.24 5.62
N SER A 12 14.67 6.94 6.14
CA SER A 12 14.82 7.33 7.52
C SER A 12 13.52 7.99 8.05
N VAL A 13 13.08 7.50 9.15
CA VAL A 13 11.91 7.79 9.94
C VAL A 13 11.54 9.28 9.97
N MET A 14 10.54 9.70 9.21
CA MET A 14 9.74 10.85 9.63
C MET A 14 8.87 10.38 10.80
N LYS A 15 8.98 11.06 11.96
CA LYS A 15 8.12 10.78 13.11
C LYS A 15 6.67 10.90 12.67
N PHE A 16 5.99 9.77 12.60
CA PHE A 16 4.58 9.71 12.33
C PHE A 16 3.84 9.99 13.64
N GLN A 17 2.94 10.95 13.59
CA GLN A 17 1.97 11.20 14.66
C GLN A 17 0.58 10.98 14.07
N PRO A 18 -0.22 10.07 14.63
CA PRO A 18 -1.55 9.81 14.11
C PRO A 18 -2.45 11.03 14.34
N THR A 19 -3.27 11.34 13.35
CA THR A 19 -4.39 12.28 13.48
C THR A 19 -5.57 11.60 14.15
N ASP A 20 -6.55 12.38 14.67
CA ASP A 20 -7.78 11.83 15.23
C ASP A 20 -8.53 10.92 14.25
N LYS A 21 -8.52 11.29 12.95
CA LYS A 21 -9.07 10.45 11.89
C LYS A 21 -8.37 9.08 11.82
N GLN A 22 -7.06 9.05 11.91
CA GLN A 22 -6.29 7.80 11.85
C GLN A 22 -6.51 6.92 13.09
N ILE A 23 -6.69 7.51 14.25
CA ILE A 23 -7.12 6.79 15.47
C ILE A 23 -8.51 6.19 15.24
N THR A 24 -9.46 6.96 14.72
CA THR A 24 -10.80 6.47 14.37
C THR A 24 -10.75 5.35 13.33
N ASP A 25 -9.90 5.48 12.31
CA ASP A 25 -9.71 4.43 11.29
C ASP A 25 -9.14 3.14 11.92
N ALA A 26 -8.20 3.24 12.87
CA ALA A 26 -7.68 2.07 13.59
C ALA A 26 -8.77 1.39 14.43
N LEU A 27 -9.58 2.15 15.14
CA LEU A 27 -10.74 1.62 15.90
C LEU A 27 -11.72 0.88 14.97
N ARG A 28 -11.95 1.41 13.77
CA ARG A 28 -12.80 0.75 12.77
C ARG A 28 -12.18 -0.57 12.26
N TYR A 29 -10.87 -0.65 12.09
CA TYR A 29 -10.18 -1.92 11.80
C TYR A 29 -10.34 -2.93 12.93
N MET A 30 -10.38 -2.49 14.18
CA MET A 30 -10.67 -3.31 15.36
C MET A 30 -12.17 -3.70 15.46
N LYS A 31 -13.04 -3.29 14.51
CA LYS A 31 -14.48 -3.50 14.51
C LYS A 31 -15.19 -2.82 15.67
N VAL A 32 -14.63 -1.75 16.21
CA VAL A 32 -15.29 -0.92 17.22
C VAL A 32 -16.31 -0.02 16.52
N PRO A 33 -17.59 0.00 16.99
CA PRO A 33 -18.61 0.89 16.46
C PRO A 33 -18.21 2.36 16.68
N PRO A 34 -18.69 3.31 15.85
CA PRO A 34 -18.35 4.72 15.98
C PRO A 34 -18.65 5.33 17.36
N GLU A 35 -19.67 4.78 18.05
CA GLU A 35 -20.13 5.23 19.38
C GLU A 35 -19.55 4.38 20.54
N GLY A 36 -18.70 3.37 20.22
CA GLY A 36 -18.22 2.37 21.18
C GLY A 36 -16.78 2.56 21.63
N GLY A 37 -16.08 3.58 21.19
CA GLY A 37 -14.70 3.87 21.58
C GLY A 37 -14.63 4.52 22.97
N SER A 38 -14.40 3.73 24.04
CA SER A 38 -14.09 4.31 25.34
C SER A 38 -12.78 5.10 25.30
N ASP A 39 -12.63 6.09 26.17
CA ASP A 39 -11.37 6.87 26.31
C ASP A 39 -10.16 5.96 26.55
N GLU A 40 -10.37 4.85 27.27
CA GLU A 40 -9.33 3.84 27.50
C GLU A 40 -8.89 3.16 26.20
N LEU A 41 -9.83 2.79 25.34
CA LEU A 41 -9.54 2.15 24.06
C LEU A 41 -8.85 3.11 23.09
N VAL A 42 -9.29 4.38 23.04
CA VAL A 42 -8.64 5.44 22.27
C VAL A 42 -7.19 5.61 22.71
N ARG A 43 -6.94 5.62 24.03
CA ARG A 43 -5.59 5.69 24.58
C ARG A 43 -4.75 4.48 24.21
N THR A 44 -5.31 3.27 24.30
CA THR A 44 -4.64 2.02 23.88
C THR A 44 -4.18 2.10 22.43
N VAL A 45 -5.02 2.60 21.54
CA VAL A 45 -4.70 2.79 20.11
C VAL A 45 -3.60 3.84 19.92
N ALA A 46 -3.68 4.98 20.63
CA ALA A 46 -2.66 6.02 20.54
C ALA A 46 -1.29 5.52 21.03
N GLU A 47 -1.25 4.75 22.13
CA GLU A 47 -0.03 4.12 22.62
C GLU A 47 0.50 3.06 21.67
N ALA A 48 -0.39 2.28 21.00
CA ALA A 48 0.01 1.31 20.00
C ALA A 48 0.68 1.98 18.79
N PHE A 49 0.20 3.14 18.32
CA PHE A 49 0.88 3.93 17.29
C PHE A 49 2.27 4.38 17.74
N GLY A 50 2.41 4.86 18.98
CA GLY A 50 3.70 5.26 19.52
C GLY A 50 4.73 4.13 19.53
N ARG A 51 4.31 2.93 19.93
CA ARG A 51 5.17 1.73 19.92
C ARG A 51 5.51 1.27 18.50
N LEU A 52 4.54 1.33 17.61
CA LEU A 52 4.70 0.92 16.20
C LEU A 52 5.87 1.64 15.54
N GLU A 53 6.01 2.94 15.78
CA GLU A 53 7.10 3.75 15.19
C GLU A 53 8.51 3.31 15.64
N GLY A 54 8.62 2.56 16.72
CA GLY A 54 9.90 2.02 17.21
C GLY A 54 10.46 0.86 16.38
N PHE A 55 9.65 0.23 15.54
CA PHE A 55 10.08 -0.97 14.79
C PHE A 55 9.63 -1.01 13.32
N VAL A 56 8.83 -0.08 12.85
CA VAL A 56 8.51 -0.01 11.42
C VAL A 56 9.73 0.38 10.58
N SER A 57 9.86 -0.26 9.43
CA SER A 57 10.86 0.07 8.42
C SER A 57 10.17 0.25 7.06
N PRO A 58 9.49 1.39 6.86
CA PRO A 58 8.69 1.61 5.65
C PRO A 58 9.59 1.65 4.41
N ARG A 59 9.23 0.89 3.39
CA ARG A 59 9.91 0.85 2.10
C ARG A 59 8.88 0.85 0.99
N CYS A 60 9.18 1.55 -0.09
CA CYS A 60 8.34 1.59 -1.29
C CYS A 60 9.22 1.44 -2.53
N VAL A 61 8.70 0.75 -3.53
CA VAL A 61 9.22 0.72 -4.89
C VAL A 61 8.08 1.05 -5.83
N TRP A 62 8.34 1.85 -6.84
CA TRP A 62 7.34 2.23 -7.82
C TRP A 62 7.98 2.46 -9.19
N GLY A 63 7.16 2.43 -10.23
CA GLY A 63 7.55 2.73 -11.59
C GLY A 63 6.39 3.26 -12.42
N ARG A 64 6.74 3.95 -13.50
CA ARG A 64 5.82 4.36 -14.56
C ARG A 64 5.94 3.37 -15.71
N PHE A 65 4.80 2.87 -16.17
CA PHE A 65 4.72 1.86 -17.22
C PHE A 65 3.71 2.25 -18.29
N HIS A 66 4.01 1.89 -19.52
CA HIS A 66 3.08 2.02 -20.62
C HIS A 66 2.00 0.95 -20.52
N VAL A 67 0.77 1.32 -20.83
CA VAL A 67 -0.41 0.43 -20.78
C VAL A 67 -0.87 0.11 -22.19
N VAL A 68 -0.95 -1.17 -22.53
CA VAL A 68 -1.59 -1.63 -23.75
C VAL A 68 -2.98 -2.19 -23.41
N HIS A 69 -4.03 -1.56 -23.90
CA HIS A 69 -5.40 -2.00 -23.65
C HIS A 69 -5.81 -3.11 -24.61
N PHE A 70 -6.51 -4.12 -24.11
CA PHE A 70 -7.18 -5.13 -24.89
C PHE A 70 -8.61 -5.37 -24.36
N ASP A 71 -9.40 -6.19 -25.05
CA ASP A 71 -10.78 -6.45 -24.60
C ASP A 71 -10.81 -7.17 -23.25
N GLY A 72 -11.31 -6.45 -22.24
CA GLY A 72 -11.45 -6.93 -20.85
C GLY A 72 -10.22 -6.75 -19.94
N GLY A 73 -9.16 -6.04 -20.37
CA GLY A 73 -7.99 -5.85 -19.52
C GLY A 73 -6.90 -4.95 -20.08
N ILE A 74 -5.74 -5.07 -19.50
CA ILE A 74 -4.51 -4.36 -19.91
C ILE A 74 -3.31 -5.32 -19.92
N GLU A 75 -2.32 -4.99 -20.73
CA GLU A 75 -1.00 -5.61 -20.69
C GLU A 75 0.00 -4.60 -20.14
N LEU A 76 0.84 -5.06 -19.18
CA LEU A 76 1.92 -4.32 -18.55
C LEU A 76 3.18 -5.19 -18.53
N GLU A 77 4.23 -4.76 -19.24
CA GLU A 77 5.53 -5.46 -19.24
C GLU A 77 5.42 -6.97 -19.50
N GLY A 78 4.53 -7.38 -20.39
CA GLY A 78 4.27 -8.79 -20.73
C GLY A 78 3.29 -9.51 -19.81
N ALA A 79 2.83 -8.90 -18.73
CA ALA A 79 1.79 -9.44 -17.87
C ALA A 79 0.39 -9.04 -18.38
N TYR A 80 -0.48 -10.03 -18.59
CA TYR A 80 -1.87 -9.82 -19.01
C TYR A 80 -2.79 -9.75 -17.79
N ILE A 81 -3.30 -8.56 -17.49
CA ILE A 81 -4.17 -8.29 -16.35
C ILE A 81 -5.62 -8.18 -16.83
N TYR A 82 -6.41 -9.21 -16.53
CA TYR A 82 -7.84 -9.26 -16.87
C TYR A 82 -8.64 -8.59 -15.78
N SER A 83 -9.05 -7.33 -16.01
CA SER A 83 -9.88 -6.53 -15.11
C SER A 83 -10.49 -5.35 -15.88
N LYS A 84 -11.81 -5.30 -15.92
CA LYS A 84 -12.54 -4.17 -16.51
C LYS A 84 -12.37 -2.89 -15.69
N ASP A 85 -12.22 -3.04 -14.37
CA ASP A 85 -12.02 -1.90 -13.47
C ASP A 85 -10.65 -1.26 -13.71
N ILE A 86 -9.58 -2.04 -13.87
CA ILE A 86 -8.25 -1.53 -14.23
C ILE A 86 -8.24 -0.95 -15.65
N ALA A 87 -8.87 -1.62 -16.62
CA ALA A 87 -8.98 -1.09 -17.98
C ALA A 87 -9.68 0.28 -17.98
N ARG A 88 -10.76 0.44 -17.21
CA ARG A 88 -11.46 1.71 -17.05
C ARG A 88 -10.63 2.77 -16.30
N LEU A 89 -9.91 2.36 -15.26
CA LEU A 89 -9.06 3.24 -14.47
C LEU A 89 -7.94 3.87 -15.32
N THR A 90 -7.39 3.11 -16.25
CA THR A 90 -6.27 3.53 -17.11
C THR A 90 -6.71 4.08 -18.48
N ALA A 91 -7.99 4.02 -18.82
CA ALA A 91 -8.53 4.36 -20.16
C ALA A 91 -8.30 5.81 -20.61
N ARG A 92 -8.02 6.73 -19.70
CA ARG A 92 -7.83 8.16 -20.00
C ARG A 92 -6.40 8.54 -20.36
N GLY A 93 -5.48 7.59 -20.33
CA GLY A 93 -4.08 7.81 -20.65
C GLY A 93 -3.40 6.55 -21.16
N SER A 94 -2.14 6.68 -21.52
CA SER A 94 -1.32 5.58 -22.04
C SER A 94 -0.36 4.98 -21.03
N ASP A 95 -0.29 5.57 -19.83
CA ASP A 95 0.65 5.17 -18.80
C ASP A 95 -0.06 4.98 -17.45
N CYS A 96 0.57 4.18 -16.59
CA CYS A 96 0.15 4.01 -15.21
C CYS A 96 1.35 4.08 -14.26
N ILE A 97 1.06 4.31 -12.98
CA ILE A 97 1.99 4.09 -11.87
C ILE A 97 1.67 2.73 -11.26
N VAL A 98 2.69 1.90 -11.12
CA VAL A 98 2.64 0.66 -10.34
C VAL A 98 3.49 0.85 -9.11
N LEU A 99 3.00 0.49 -7.93
CA LEU A 99 3.72 0.61 -6.68
C LEU A 99 3.58 -0.62 -5.79
N ALA A 100 4.61 -0.84 -4.97
CA ALA A 100 4.60 -1.82 -3.89
C ALA A 100 5.26 -1.21 -2.65
N ALA A 101 4.64 -1.38 -1.49
CA ALA A 101 5.12 -0.83 -0.23
C ALA A 101 4.98 -1.83 0.91
N THR A 102 5.85 -1.72 1.92
CA THR A 102 5.84 -2.57 3.12
C THR A 102 6.29 -1.80 4.36
N LEU A 103 5.82 -2.20 5.54
CA LEU A 103 6.35 -1.73 6.84
C LEU A 103 7.51 -2.59 7.36
N GLY A 104 7.82 -3.72 6.69
CA GLY A 104 8.92 -4.61 7.04
C GLY A 104 8.52 -5.76 8.00
N HIS A 105 9.34 -6.82 8.00
CA HIS A 105 9.07 -8.06 8.76
C HIS A 105 9.02 -7.87 10.28
N GLU A 106 9.77 -6.91 10.80
CA GLU A 106 9.76 -6.64 12.25
C GLU A 106 8.38 -6.22 12.73
N THR A 107 7.61 -5.50 11.89
CA THR A 107 6.21 -5.14 12.18
C THR A 107 5.36 -6.38 12.42
N ASP A 108 5.41 -7.37 11.54
CA ASP A 108 4.64 -8.60 11.67
C ASP A 108 5.06 -9.41 12.91
N ARG A 109 6.37 -9.47 13.18
CA ARG A 109 6.92 -10.15 14.36
C ARG A 109 6.42 -9.52 15.65
N GLN A 110 6.43 -8.19 15.75
CA GLN A 110 5.98 -7.49 16.95
C GLN A 110 4.47 -7.60 17.17
N ILE A 111 3.69 -7.57 16.09
CA ILE A 111 2.25 -7.85 16.16
C ILE A 111 2.00 -9.25 16.73
N THR A 112 2.69 -10.27 16.21
CA THR A 112 2.55 -11.66 16.69
C THR A 112 2.94 -11.79 18.18
N ILE A 113 4.01 -11.13 18.61
CA ILE A 113 4.43 -11.12 20.02
C ILE A 113 3.36 -10.47 20.90
N ALA A 114 2.80 -9.34 20.46
CA ALA A 114 1.76 -8.64 21.19
C ALA A 114 0.48 -9.49 21.31
N GLN A 115 0.04 -10.12 20.22
CA GLN A 115 -1.13 -11.02 20.21
C GLN A 115 -0.98 -12.19 21.18
N ASN A 116 0.21 -12.77 21.29
CA ASN A 116 0.48 -13.88 22.22
C ASN A 116 0.53 -13.45 23.70
N ARG A 117 0.78 -12.18 23.99
CA ARG A 117 0.83 -11.63 25.34
C ARG A 117 -0.53 -11.07 25.79
N ASN A 118 -1.14 -10.29 24.94
CA ASN A 118 -2.44 -9.66 25.16
C ASN A 118 -3.15 -9.46 23.83
N MET A 119 -4.27 -10.13 23.65
CA MET A 119 -5.04 -10.13 22.39
C MET A 119 -5.49 -8.71 21.99
N LEU A 120 -5.97 -7.92 22.96
CA LEU A 120 -6.40 -6.54 22.68
C LEU A 120 -5.26 -5.66 22.21
N ASP A 121 -4.11 -5.78 22.85
CA ASP A 121 -2.89 -5.06 22.51
C ASP A 121 -2.39 -5.43 21.10
N GLY A 122 -2.38 -6.73 20.80
CA GLY A 122 -2.03 -7.23 19.47
C GLY A 122 -3.00 -6.79 18.37
N LEU A 123 -4.31 -6.75 18.69
CA LEU A 123 -5.34 -6.26 17.75
C LEU A 123 -5.17 -4.76 17.49
N ALA A 124 -4.92 -3.96 18.53
CA ALA A 124 -4.65 -2.53 18.39
C ALA A 124 -3.41 -2.27 17.53
N LEU A 125 -2.32 -3.00 17.78
CA LEU A 125 -1.08 -2.88 17.02
C LEU A 125 -1.26 -3.27 15.55
N ASP A 126 -2.02 -4.34 15.27
CA ASP A 126 -2.35 -4.79 13.91
C ASP A 126 -3.16 -3.74 13.16
N ALA A 127 -4.19 -3.17 13.80
CA ALA A 127 -5.02 -2.11 13.24
C ALA A 127 -4.21 -0.83 12.96
N CYS A 128 -3.37 -0.41 13.91
CA CYS A 128 -2.48 0.73 13.75
C CYS A 128 -1.51 0.53 12.58
N ALA A 129 -0.96 -0.68 12.41
CA ALA A 129 -0.07 -0.98 11.30
C ALA A 129 -0.79 -0.92 9.94
N SER A 130 -2.06 -1.30 9.86
CA SER A 130 -2.87 -1.16 8.64
C SER A 130 -3.10 0.30 8.28
N VAL A 131 -3.42 1.16 9.25
CA VAL A 131 -3.54 2.60 9.02
C VAL A 131 -2.18 3.23 8.66
N ARG A 132 -1.12 2.75 9.29
CA ARG A 132 0.24 3.28 9.08
C ARG A 132 0.78 3.03 7.68
N ILE A 133 0.54 1.83 7.10
CA ILE A 133 0.97 1.56 5.72
C ILE A 133 0.22 2.43 4.72
N ASP A 134 -1.09 2.64 4.90
CA ASP A 134 -1.87 3.53 4.05
C ASP A 134 -1.39 4.98 4.14
N ALA A 135 -1.17 5.49 5.36
CA ALA A 135 -0.63 6.83 5.58
C ALA A 135 0.76 7.01 4.95
N PHE A 136 1.61 5.99 5.02
CA PHE A 136 2.92 6.00 4.39
C PHE A 136 2.82 6.12 2.88
N ILE A 137 1.97 5.32 2.25
CA ILE A 137 1.80 5.36 0.79
C ILE A 137 1.22 6.70 0.35
N ASP A 138 0.21 7.22 1.04
CA ASP A 138 -0.41 8.50 0.70
C ASP A 138 0.59 9.66 0.83
N GLN A 139 1.43 9.63 1.84
CA GLN A 139 2.51 10.60 1.98
C GLN A 139 3.54 10.44 0.86
N PHE A 140 3.96 9.20 0.58
CA PHE A 140 4.93 8.90 -0.46
C PHE A 140 4.45 9.34 -1.85
N ILE A 141 3.19 9.09 -2.19
CA ILE A 141 2.59 9.56 -3.44
C ILE A 141 2.69 11.09 -3.54
N ARG A 142 2.33 11.81 -2.48
CA ARG A 142 2.36 13.28 -2.46
C ARG A 142 3.77 13.86 -2.53
N SER A 143 4.75 13.24 -1.87
CA SER A 143 6.10 13.81 -1.78
C SER A 143 7.05 13.37 -2.89
N ASP A 144 6.84 12.19 -3.46
CA ASP A 144 7.82 11.55 -4.35
C ASP A 144 7.28 11.23 -5.75
N ILE A 145 6.00 10.87 -5.88
CA ILE A 145 5.39 10.53 -7.17
C ILE A 145 4.81 11.76 -7.84
N VAL A 146 3.92 12.47 -7.15
CA VAL A 146 3.21 13.63 -7.73
C VAL A 146 4.14 14.73 -8.23
N PRO A 147 5.24 15.11 -7.54
CA PRO A 147 6.17 16.11 -8.05
C PRO A 147 6.93 15.69 -9.34
N GLY A 148 6.96 14.40 -9.63
CA GLY A 148 7.57 13.85 -10.86
C GLY A 148 6.61 13.72 -12.05
N LEU A 149 5.32 14.04 -11.87
CA LEU A 149 4.34 14.05 -12.96
C LEU A 149 4.54 15.28 -13.85
N ARG A 150 4.09 15.20 -15.12
CA ARG A 150 4.08 16.34 -16.04
C ARG A 150 3.10 17.41 -15.53
N GLU A 151 3.26 18.66 -15.94
CA GLU A 151 2.50 19.80 -15.44
C GLU A 151 0.98 19.62 -15.49
N ASN A 152 0.46 19.07 -16.58
CA ASN A 152 -0.97 18.80 -16.77
C ASN A 152 -1.38 17.36 -16.44
N GLU A 153 -0.47 16.55 -15.94
CA GLU A 153 -0.73 15.15 -15.66
C GLU A 153 -1.33 14.97 -14.26
N ARG A 154 -2.25 14.04 -14.14
CA ARG A 154 -2.92 13.66 -12.89
C ARG A 154 -2.91 12.15 -12.76
N MET A 155 -3.04 11.68 -11.54
CA MET A 155 -3.09 10.28 -11.19
C MET A 155 -4.48 9.93 -10.65
N THR A 156 -5.02 8.77 -11.02
CA THR A 156 -6.24 8.24 -10.42
C THR A 156 -5.98 7.75 -8.98
N SER A 157 -7.05 7.44 -8.26
CA SER A 157 -6.93 6.71 -7.00
C SER A 157 -6.21 5.39 -7.20
N ARG A 158 -5.51 4.92 -6.16
CA ARG A 158 -4.89 3.59 -6.10
C ARG A 158 -5.95 2.50 -6.24
N PHE A 159 -5.63 1.45 -6.99
CA PHE A 159 -6.45 0.24 -7.09
C PHE A 159 -5.57 -0.98 -6.83
N SER A 160 -5.92 -1.76 -5.83
CA SER A 160 -5.12 -2.90 -5.37
C SER A 160 -5.76 -4.24 -5.77
N PRO A 161 -4.96 -5.29 -6.02
CA PRO A 161 -5.48 -6.65 -6.19
C PRO A 161 -6.39 -7.06 -5.02
N GLY A 162 -7.50 -7.74 -5.34
CA GLY A 162 -8.54 -8.11 -4.40
C GLY A 162 -9.70 -7.12 -4.28
N TYR A 163 -9.61 -5.94 -4.92
CA TYR A 163 -10.74 -5.01 -5.04
C TYR A 163 -11.42 -5.13 -6.41
N GLY A 164 -12.74 -4.91 -6.42
CA GLY A 164 -13.54 -5.01 -7.63
C GLY A 164 -13.34 -6.36 -8.33
N ASP A 165 -13.03 -6.33 -9.62
CA ASP A 165 -12.75 -7.53 -10.43
C ASP A 165 -11.24 -7.83 -10.61
N LEU A 166 -10.36 -7.09 -9.90
CA LEU A 166 -8.91 -7.29 -9.97
C LEU A 166 -8.47 -8.48 -9.12
N ASN A 167 -8.04 -9.55 -9.77
CA ASN A 167 -7.65 -10.78 -9.08
C ASN A 167 -6.43 -10.60 -8.18
N MET A 168 -6.43 -11.28 -7.04
CA MET A 168 -5.29 -11.28 -6.09
C MET A 168 -3.98 -11.76 -6.72
N SER A 169 -4.04 -12.64 -7.75
CA SER A 169 -2.84 -13.12 -8.45
C SER A 169 -2.02 -12.01 -9.11
N VAL A 170 -2.64 -10.88 -9.46
CA VAL A 170 -1.95 -9.70 -10.01
C VAL A 170 -0.91 -9.13 -9.04
N THR A 171 -0.99 -9.46 -7.75
CA THR A 171 0.06 -9.13 -6.77
C THR A 171 1.42 -9.71 -7.16
N GLU A 172 1.45 -10.95 -7.70
CA GLU A 172 2.69 -11.59 -8.17
C GLU A 172 3.27 -10.82 -9.36
N ASP A 173 2.42 -10.43 -10.33
CA ASP A 173 2.85 -9.66 -11.49
C ASP A 173 3.44 -8.30 -11.07
N ILE A 174 2.78 -7.58 -10.16
CA ILE A 174 3.28 -6.31 -9.62
C ILE A 174 4.63 -6.49 -8.94
N ILE A 175 4.79 -7.52 -8.11
CA ILE A 175 6.05 -7.80 -7.41
C ILE A 175 7.15 -8.14 -8.42
N ALA A 176 6.85 -8.90 -9.46
CA ALA A 176 7.80 -9.27 -10.51
C ALA A 176 8.22 -8.04 -11.34
N ILE A 177 7.26 -7.26 -11.87
CA ILE A 177 7.48 -6.04 -12.67
C ILE A 177 8.38 -5.04 -11.90
N LEU A 178 8.09 -4.83 -10.60
CA LEU A 178 8.87 -3.92 -9.76
C LEU A 178 10.14 -4.53 -9.20
N ASN A 179 10.37 -5.83 -9.36
CA ASN A 179 11.45 -6.57 -8.68
C ASN A 179 11.43 -6.31 -7.16
N ALA A 180 10.22 -6.27 -6.57
CA ALA A 180 10.00 -5.82 -5.20
C ALA A 180 10.65 -6.73 -4.16
N THR A 181 10.80 -8.03 -4.45
CA THR A 181 11.48 -8.99 -3.57
C THR A 181 12.93 -8.57 -3.34
N LYS A 182 13.67 -8.27 -4.40
CA LYS A 182 15.07 -7.85 -4.29
C LYS A 182 15.21 -6.43 -3.72
N ARG A 183 14.26 -5.56 -4.06
CA ARG A 183 14.35 -4.12 -3.79
C ARG A 183 13.89 -3.73 -2.40
N ILE A 184 12.78 -4.27 -1.93
CA ILE A 184 12.18 -3.92 -0.64
C ILE A 184 11.91 -5.13 0.26
N GLY A 185 12.28 -6.35 -0.16
CA GLY A 185 12.08 -7.57 0.60
C GLY A 185 10.61 -8.02 0.67
N LEU A 186 9.79 -7.61 -0.32
CA LEU A 186 8.38 -8.00 -0.40
C LEU A 186 8.21 -9.18 -1.36
N SER A 187 7.59 -10.24 -0.88
CA SER A 187 7.27 -11.44 -1.66
C SER A 187 5.81 -11.85 -1.46
N VAL A 188 5.36 -12.86 -2.23
CA VAL A 188 4.06 -13.50 -2.08
C VAL A 188 4.26 -14.97 -1.76
N THR A 189 3.48 -15.48 -0.82
CA THR A 189 3.43 -16.92 -0.48
C THR A 189 2.57 -17.67 -1.49
N ARG A 190 2.64 -19.02 -1.48
CA ARG A 190 1.78 -19.87 -2.31
C ARG A 190 0.27 -19.65 -2.05
N SER A 191 -0.09 -19.16 -0.88
CA SER A 191 -1.48 -18.79 -0.52
C SER A 191 -1.87 -17.36 -0.91
N MET A 192 -1.10 -16.70 -1.76
CA MET A 192 -1.30 -15.31 -2.21
C MET A 192 -1.25 -14.27 -1.10
N MET A 193 -0.64 -14.60 0.04
CA MET A 193 -0.41 -13.64 1.12
C MET A 193 0.92 -12.92 0.92
N MET A 194 0.93 -11.61 1.05
CA MET A 194 2.17 -10.83 1.04
C MET A 194 3.01 -11.10 2.30
N SER A 195 4.31 -11.13 2.12
CA SER A 195 5.31 -11.24 3.19
C SER A 195 6.39 -10.17 3.00
N PRO A 196 6.50 -9.16 3.87
CA PRO A 196 5.71 -8.91 5.09
C PRO A 196 4.20 -8.75 4.85
N ILE A 197 3.38 -9.04 5.89
CA ILE A 197 1.91 -8.96 5.80
C ILE A 197 1.44 -7.50 5.67
N LYS A 198 2.07 -6.58 6.43
CA LYS A 198 1.75 -5.15 6.38
C LYS A 198 2.39 -4.51 5.16
N SER A 199 1.84 -4.86 4.00
CA SER A 199 2.28 -4.45 2.67
C SER A 199 1.09 -4.15 1.76
N VAL A 200 1.33 -3.36 0.72
CA VAL A 200 0.31 -3.00 -0.28
C VAL A 200 0.97 -3.01 -1.66
N THR A 201 0.24 -3.52 -2.65
CA THR A 201 0.53 -3.34 -4.07
C THR A 201 -0.63 -2.61 -4.73
N ALA A 202 -0.36 -1.73 -5.68
CA ALA A 202 -1.40 -0.97 -6.35
C ALA A 202 -1.01 -0.49 -7.74
N ILE A 203 -2.04 -0.22 -8.56
CA ILE A 203 -1.95 0.41 -9.87
C ILE A 203 -2.77 1.70 -9.82
N SER A 204 -2.27 2.76 -10.47
CA SER A 204 -2.99 4.04 -10.67
C SER A 204 -2.80 4.50 -12.10
N GLY A 205 -3.87 4.82 -12.81
CA GLY A 205 -3.79 5.36 -14.17
C GLY A 205 -3.28 6.79 -14.16
N LEU A 206 -2.53 7.17 -15.19
CA LEU A 206 -2.14 8.55 -15.46
C LEU A 206 -3.02 9.14 -16.57
N PHE A 207 -3.39 10.41 -16.44
CA PHE A 207 -4.20 11.11 -17.44
C PHE A 207 -3.89 12.59 -17.47
N GLU A 208 -4.09 13.22 -18.62
CA GLU A 208 -3.97 14.66 -18.75
C GLU A 208 -5.27 15.36 -18.32
N LYS A 209 -5.12 16.43 -17.55
CA LYS A 209 -6.24 17.30 -17.22
C LYS A 209 -6.54 18.16 -18.46
N ILE A 210 -7.73 18.00 -19.01
CA ILE A 210 -8.30 18.82 -20.08
C ILE A 210 -8.69 20.18 -19.50
#